data_1050c93b9d961e67e80740333a63da45
#
_entry.id   1050c93b9d961e67e80740333a63da45
#
_cell.length_a   1.000
_cell.length_b   1.000
_cell.length_c   1.000
_cell.angle_alpha   90.00
_cell.angle_beta   90.00
_cell.angle_gamma   90.00
#
_symmetry.space_group_name_H-M   'P 1'
#
loop_
_entity.id
_entity.type
_entity.pdbx_description
1 polymer ?
#
loop_
_entity_poly.entity_id
_entity_poly.type
_entity_poly.pdbx_seq_one_letter_code
_entity_poly.pdbx_strand_id
1 'polypeptide(L)'
;MSRGRQFAYLRVSTVDQNDDRQLAECDFDSFYRVYRDVVSGKDTNRPQLQECLSRLDELDTLHVHSIDRLARNLVDMKNIVETLTKKGVTVHFHKENLVFSGEHDPMKELMLNMMASFAQFERELINERIREGVASAQKKGIKFGRTAKLSPEQIQRAKDMAANGVTKKDIALELNVSRPTLYAALNRAD
;
A
#
# COMPACT_ATOMS: atom_id res chain seq x y z
N MET A 1 -4.03 27.73 31.19
CA MET A 1 -4.36 26.46 30.51
C MET A 1 -3.44 26.36 29.29
N SER A 2 -2.59 25.37 29.25
CA SER A 2 -1.70 25.17 28.09
C SER A 2 -2.56 24.80 26.87
N ARG A 3 -2.53 25.66 25.85
CA ARG A 3 -3.21 25.39 24.58
C ARG A 3 -2.38 24.33 23.84
N GLY A 4 -2.96 23.19 23.49
CA GLY A 4 -2.26 22.15 22.72
C GLY A 4 -1.71 22.68 21.39
N ARG A 5 -0.63 22.09 20.90
CA ARG A 5 -0.01 22.46 19.63
C ARG A 5 -0.86 21.94 18.46
N GLN A 6 -0.86 22.70 17.38
CA GLN A 6 -1.59 22.34 16.16
C GLN A 6 -0.58 21.80 15.13
N PHE A 7 -0.76 20.56 14.67
CA PHE A 7 0.07 19.91 13.67
C PHE A 7 -0.73 19.68 12.40
N ALA A 8 -0.09 19.79 11.25
CA ALA A 8 -0.69 19.41 9.97
C ALA A 8 0.08 18.30 9.30
N TYR A 9 -0.64 17.34 8.70
CA TYR A 9 -0.07 16.32 7.84
C TYR A 9 -0.66 16.40 6.44
N LEU A 10 0.22 16.49 5.44
CA LEU A 10 -0.10 16.57 4.03
C LEU A 10 0.51 15.38 3.28
N ARG A 11 -0.26 14.80 2.36
CA ARG A 11 0.24 13.76 1.47
C ARG A 11 -0.05 14.11 0.02
N VAL A 12 1.00 14.23 -0.78
CA VAL A 12 0.92 14.53 -2.22
C VAL A 12 1.45 13.35 -3.04
N SER A 13 0.96 13.18 -4.27
CA SER A 13 1.35 12.06 -5.15
C SER A 13 2.55 12.39 -6.03
N THR A 14 2.81 13.65 -6.30
CA THR A 14 3.95 14.16 -7.07
C THR A 14 4.42 15.49 -6.50
N VAL A 15 5.68 15.84 -6.73
CA VAL A 15 6.29 17.11 -6.25
C VAL A 15 5.56 18.34 -6.81
N ASP A 16 4.98 18.23 -8.02
CA ASP A 16 4.30 19.34 -8.72
C ASP A 16 2.79 19.41 -8.39
N GLN A 17 2.28 18.52 -7.57
CA GLN A 17 0.87 18.60 -7.17
C GLN A 17 0.72 19.68 -6.11
N ASN A 18 0.00 20.75 -6.50
CA ASN A 18 -0.29 21.89 -5.65
C ASN A 18 -1.05 21.40 -4.38
N ASP A 19 -0.36 21.39 -3.24
CA ASP A 19 -0.91 21.04 -1.93
C ASP A 19 -1.70 22.21 -1.31
N ASP A 20 -1.71 23.40 -1.96
CA ASP A 20 -2.46 24.60 -1.50
C ASP A 20 -3.95 24.34 -1.32
N ARG A 21 -4.49 23.30 -1.98
CA ARG A 21 -5.89 22.88 -1.81
C ARG A 21 -6.13 22.01 -0.59
N GLN A 22 -5.09 21.40 -0.05
CA GLN A 22 -5.21 20.61 1.17
C GLN A 22 -5.13 21.58 2.36
N LEU A 23 -6.14 21.56 3.23
CA LEU A 23 -6.26 22.48 4.35
C LEU A 23 -6.29 23.97 3.96
N ALA A 24 -6.78 24.30 2.73
CA ALA A 24 -6.85 25.67 2.22
C ALA A 24 -7.67 26.64 3.14
N GLU A 25 -8.55 26.07 3.96
CA GLU A 25 -9.35 26.81 4.93
C GLU A 25 -8.58 27.09 6.25
N CYS A 26 -7.39 26.50 6.40
CA CYS A 26 -6.56 26.68 7.58
C CYS A 26 -5.45 27.70 7.33
N ASP A 27 -5.20 28.51 8.32
CA ASP A 27 -4.01 29.37 8.35
C ASP A 27 -2.78 28.52 8.65
N PHE A 28 -1.90 28.33 7.64
CA PHE A 28 -0.70 27.53 7.78
C PHE A 28 0.31 28.08 8.78
N ASP A 29 0.29 29.38 9.03
CA ASP A 29 1.15 30.04 10.01
C ASP A 29 0.71 29.73 11.46
N SER A 30 -0.53 29.27 11.63
CA SER A 30 -1.06 28.85 12.92
C SER A 30 -0.58 27.46 13.36
N PHE A 31 -0.03 26.65 12.44
CA PHE A 31 0.47 25.33 12.79
C PHE A 31 1.83 25.39 13.46
N TYR A 32 1.98 24.64 14.56
CA TYR A 32 3.27 24.44 15.21
C TYR A 32 4.28 23.76 14.25
N ARG A 33 3.81 22.77 13.46
CA ARG A 33 4.61 22.11 12.42
C ARG A 33 3.72 21.47 11.37
N VAL A 34 4.18 21.53 10.12
CA VAL A 34 3.58 20.87 8.96
C VAL A 34 4.49 19.76 8.47
N TYR A 35 3.98 18.55 8.38
CA TYR A 35 4.66 17.37 7.85
C TYR A 35 4.15 17.05 6.45
N ARG A 36 5.05 16.77 5.52
CA ARG A 36 4.71 16.51 4.12
C ARG A 36 5.39 15.25 3.61
N ASP A 37 4.61 14.25 3.19
CA ASP A 37 5.10 13.09 2.44
C ASP A 37 4.74 13.23 0.96
N VAL A 38 5.75 13.10 0.09
CA VAL A 38 5.58 13.00 -1.36
C VAL A 38 5.69 11.53 -1.72
N VAL A 39 4.56 10.85 -1.97
CA VAL A 39 4.52 9.39 -2.08
C VAL A 39 3.64 8.97 -3.24
N SER A 40 4.19 8.21 -4.18
CA SER A 40 3.38 7.56 -5.22
C SER A 40 2.43 6.54 -4.60
N GLY A 41 1.28 6.28 -5.23
CA GLY A 41 0.24 5.40 -4.69
C GLY A 41 0.70 3.97 -4.33
N LYS A 42 1.89 3.55 -4.81
CA LYS A 42 2.50 2.24 -4.53
C LYS A 42 3.52 2.28 -3.39
N ASP A 43 4.05 3.44 -3.04
CA ASP A 43 5.08 3.57 -2.02
C ASP A 43 4.46 3.54 -0.62
N THR A 44 5.03 2.71 0.23
CA THR A 44 4.56 2.49 1.61
C THR A 44 5.32 3.33 2.63
N ASN A 45 6.42 3.92 2.22
CA ASN A 45 7.28 4.67 3.13
C ASN A 45 6.73 6.09 3.35
N ARG A 46 6.38 6.41 4.60
CA ARG A 46 5.87 7.71 5.03
C ARG A 46 6.66 8.21 6.24
N PRO A 47 7.91 8.60 6.04
CA PRO A 47 8.78 8.99 7.16
C PRO A 47 8.26 10.22 7.90
N GLN A 48 7.64 11.17 7.19
CA GLN A 48 7.09 12.37 7.80
C GLN A 48 5.83 12.08 8.63
N LEU A 49 4.98 11.14 8.20
CA LEU A 49 3.87 10.67 9.02
C LEU A 49 4.38 10.02 10.30
N GLN A 50 5.37 9.13 10.21
CA GLN A 50 5.93 8.46 11.39
C GLN A 50 6.55 9.46 12.36
N GLU A 51 7.31 10.44 11.86
CA GLU A 51 7.84 11.51 12.68
C GLU A 51 6.72 12.34 13.33
N CYS A 52 5.68 12.72 12.58
CA CYS A 52 4.52 13.43 13.09
C CYS A 52 3.87 12.67 14.25
N LEU A 53 3.51 11.39 14.03
CA LEU A 53 2.86 10.56 15.04
C LEU A 53 3.69 10.38 16.31
N SER A 54 5.03 10.34 16.19
CA SER A 54 5.94 10.21 17.33
C SER A 54 6.03 11.48 18.19
N ARG A 55 5.76 12.65 17.60
CA ARG A 55 5.90 13.96 18.27
C ARG A 55 4.63 14.51 18.88
N LEU A 56 3.50 13.90 18.54
CA LEU A 56 2.20 14.29 19.08
C LEU A 56 2.10 13.86 20.55
N ASP A 57 1.68 14.79 21.40
CA ASP A 57 1.47 14.58 22.83
C ASP A 57 0.03 14.93 23.23
N GLU A 58 -0.32 14.71 24.49
CA GLU A 58 -1.62 15.05 25.07
C GLU A 58 -1.99 16.52 24.80
N LEU A 59 -3.25 16.77 24.49
CA LEU A 59 -3.84 18.05 24.09
C LEU A 59 -3.47 18.56 22.69
N ASP A 60 -2.52 17.94 22.00
CA ASP A 60 -2.19 18.31 20.61
C ASP A 60 -3.34 17.97 19.66
N THR A 61 -3.40 18.70 18.54
CA THR A 61 -4.35 18.43 17.47
C THR A 61 -3.60 18.11 16.17
N LEU A 62 -3.95 17.00 15.53
CA LEU A 62 -3.49 16.63 14.18
C LEU A 62 -4.56 16.99 13.15
N HIS A 63 -4.22 17.90 12.25
CA HIS A 63 -5.06 18.29 11.12
C HIS A 63 -4.66 17.53 9.88
N VAL A 64 -5.64 16.88 9.24
CA VAL A 64 -5.47 16.14 7.98
C VAL A 64 -6.57 16.55 7.01
N HIS A 65 -6.23 16.72 5.74
CA HIS A 65 -7.24 17.14 4.75
C HIS A 65 -8.40 16.13 4.64
N SER A 66 -8.08 14.84 4.52
CA SER A 66 -9.08 13.77 4.35
C SER A 66 -8.57 12.42 4.84
N ILE A 67 -9.48 11.49 5.10
CA ILE A 67 -9.18 10.15 5.60
C ILE A 67 -8.18 9.43 4.69
N ASP A 68 -8.35 9.52 3.37
CA ASP A 68 -7.47 8.87 2.39
C ASP A 68 -6.04 9.44 2.40
N ARG A 69 -5.81 10.64 2.92
CA ARG A 69 -4.49 11.24 3.10
C ARG A 69 -3.75 10.67 4.31
N LEU A 70 -4.45 10.40 5.40
CA LEU A 70 -3.84 9.83 6.60
C LEU A 70 -3.55 8.33 6.44
N ALA A 71 -4.53 7.57 5.98
CA ALA A 71 -4.48 6.13 5.94
C ALA A 71 -4.74 5.58 4.52
N ARG A 72 -4.32 4.34 4.26
CA ARG A 72 -4.53 3.64 2.98
C ARG A 72 -5.82 2.86 2.94
N ASN A 73 -6.29 2.54 4.10
CA ASN A 73 -7.52 1.79 4.31
C ASN A 73 -8.11 2.19 5.67
N LEU A 74 -9.36 1.87 5.84
CA LEU A 74 -10.11 2.26 7.03
C LEU A 74 -9.64 1.55 8.31
N VAL A 75 -9.05 0.36 8.20
CA VAL A 75 -8.48 -0.34 9.36
C VAL A 75 -7.25 0.39 9.88
N ASP A 76 -6.34 0.80 8.98
CA ASP A 76 -5.17 1.60 9.36
C ASP A 76 -5.59 2.95 9.96
N MET A 77 -6.62 3.60 9.37
CA MET A 77 -7.17 4.83 9.89
C MET A 77 -7.70 4.65 11.31
N LYS A 78 -8.53 3.62 11.54
CA LYS A 78 -9.05 3.29 12.87
C LYS A 78 -7.91 3.13 13.89
N ASN A 79 -6.90 2.33 13.56
CA ASN A 79 -5.77 2.07 14.46
C ASN A 79 -4.99 3.35 14.81
N ILE A 80 -4.75 4.22 13.81
CA ILE A 80 -4.06 5.49 14.03
C ILE A 80 -4.92 6.41 14.93
N VAL A 81 -6.20 6.57 14.61
CA VAL A 81 -7.11 7.43 15.38
C VAL A 81 -7.24 6.93 16.82
N GLU A 82 -7.48 5.63 17.04
CA GLU A 82 -7.58 5.06 18.39
C GLU A 82 -6.29 5.25 19.19
N THR A 83 -5.12 5.07 18.55
CA THR A 83 -3.84 5.25 19.22
C THR A 83 -3.65 6.70 19.66
N LEU A 84 -3.97 7.64 18.78
CA LEU A 84 -3.83 9.07 19.06
C LEU A 84 -4.85 9.55 20.12
N THR A 85 -6.10 9.15 20.01
CA THR A 85 -7.14 9.55 20.97
C THR A 85 -6.90 8.98 22.38
N LYS A 86 -6.38 7.74 22.47
CA LYS A 86 -5.93 7.14 23.75
C LYS A 86 -4.75 7.92 24.36
N LYS A 87 -3.94 8.59 23.54
CA LYS A 87 -2.84 9.46 23.97
C LYS A 87 -3.32 10.88 24.33
N GLY A 88 -4.61 11.16 24.17
CA GLY A 88 -5.18 12.50 24.42
C GLY A 88 -5.02 13.48 23.26
N VAL A 89 -4.65 12.99 22.08
CA VAL A 89 -4.51 13.79 20.85
C VAL A 89 -5.85 13.87 20.14
N THR A 90 -6.19 15.05 19.64
CA THR A 90 -7.36 15.26 18.77
C THR A 90 -6.96 15.09 17.31
N VAL A 91 -7.76 14.36 16.52
CA VAL A 91 -7.56 14.20 15.06
C VAL A 91 -8.71 14.86 14.32
N HIS A 92 -8.40 15.80 13.41
CA HIS A 92 -9.38 16.54 12.63
C HIS A 92 -9.23 16.25 11.13
N PHE A 93 -10.25 15.63 10.52
CA PHE A 93 -10.39 15.44 9.07
C PHE A 93 -11.28 16.55 8.52
N HIS A 94 -10.68 17.47 7.76
CA HIS A 94 -11.37 18.67 7.31
C HIS A 94 -12.43 18.39 6.24
N LYS A 95 -12.08 17.59 5.23
CA LYS A 95 -13.00 17.28 4.12
C LYS A 95 -14.26 16.56 4.58
N GLU A 96 -14.13 15.61 5.50
CA GLU A 96 -15.23 14.85 6.06
C GLU A 96 -15.90 15.56 7.26
N ASN A 97 -15.34 16.69 7.71
CA ASN A 97 -15.77 17.43 8.90
C ASN A 97 -15.87 16.53 10.15
N LEU A 98 -14.87 15.65 10.35
CA LEU A 98 -14.84 14.71 11.46
C LEU A 98 -13.73 15.07 12.44
N VAL A 99 -14.08 15.14 13.73
CA VAL A 99 -13.14 15.39 14.82
C VAL A 99 -13.23 14.24 15.81
N PHE A 100 -12.10 13.57 16.02
CA PHE A 100 -11.94 12.50 17.00
C PHE A 100 -11.06 13.03 18.14
N SER A 101 -11.58 13.05 19.35
CA SER A 101 -10.88 13.46 20.57
C SER A 101 -10.83 12.30 21.56
N GLY A 102 -10.05 12.44 22.64
CA GLY A 102 -10.01 11.46 23.73
C GLY A 102 -11.32 11.37 24.53
N GLU A 103 -12.28 12.26 24.31
CA GLU A 103 -13.61 12.15 24.90
C GLU A 103 -14.37 10.97 24.31
N HIS A 104 -14.95 10.17 25.20
CA HIS A 104 -15.75 9.01 24.80
C HIS A 104 -17.03 9.49 24.10
N ASP A 105 -17.06 9.32 22.78
CA ASP A 105 -18.25 9.60 21.95
C ASP A 105 -18.69 8.27 21.30
N PRO A 106 -19.71 7.61 21.87
CA PRO A 106 -20.19 6.32 21.39
C PRO A 106 -20.62 6.33 19.91
N MET A 107 -21.11 7.48 19.43
CA MET A 107 -21.53 7.62 18.02
C MET A 107 -20.32 7.62 17.08
N LYS A 108 -19.23 8.34 17.43
CA LYS A 108 -18.00 8.34 16.65
C LYS A 108 -17.30 6.99 16.69
N GLU A 109 -17.31 6.30 17.82
CA GLU A 109 -16.79 4.95 17.95
C GLU A 109 -17.57 3.96 17.09
N LEU A 110 -18.90 4.01 17.09
CA LEU A 110 -19.74 3.22 16.20
C LEU A 110 -19.44 3.51 14.74
N MET A 111 -19.28 4.77 14.37
CA MET A 111 -18.93 5.19 13.01
C MET A 111 -17.59 4.61 12.56
N LEU A 112 -16.54 4.69 13.38
CA LEU A 112 -15.24 4.10 13.11
C LEU A 112 -15.34 2.58 12.90
N ASN A 113 -16.10 1.90 13.75
CA ASN A 113 -16.29 0.45 13.66
C ASN A 113 -17.06 0.07 12.40
N MET A 114 -18.11 0.79 12.03
CA MET A 114 -18.83 0.59 10.78
C MET A 114 -17.94 0.79 9.56
N MET A 115 -17.17 1.88 9.51
CA MET A 115 -16.24 2.15 8.42
C MET A 115 -15.20 1.04 8.27
N ALA A 116 -14.62 0.56 9.38
CA ALA A 116 -13.67 -0.55 9.37
C ALA A 116 -14.32 -1.86 8.85
N SER A 117 -15.55 -2.15 9.24
CA SER A 117 -16.31 -3.33 8.79
C SER A 117 -16.62 -3.25 7.29
N PHE A 118 -17.02 -2.10 6.77
CA PHE A 118 -17.23 -1.90 5.33
C PHE A 118 -15.95 -2.11 4.52
N ALA A 119 -14.81 -1.60 5.00
CA ALA A 119 -13.53 -1.79 4.33
C ALA A 119 -13.09 -3.26 4.28
N GLN A 120 -13.36 -4.00 5.36
CA GLN A 120 -13.11 -5.43 5.39
C GLN A 120 -14.01 -6.17 4.40
N PHE A 121 -15.30 -5.86 4.39
CA PHE A 121 -16.26 -6.45 3.46
C PHE A 121 -15.88 -6.19 1.98
N GLU A 122 -15.49 -4.96 1.63
CA GLU A 122 -15.01 -4.65 0.26
C GLU A 122 -13.80 -5.51 -0.12
N ARG A 123 -12.84 -5.70 0.79
CA ARG A 123 -11.67 -6.56 0.54
C ARG A 123 -12.08 -8.02 0.31
N GLU A 124 -13.02 -8.52 1.10
CA GLU A 124 -13.52 -9.89 0.96
C GLU A 124 -14.19 -10.09 -0.39
N LEU A 125 -15.04 -9.15 -0.82
CA LEU A 125 -15.67 -9.16 -2.15
C LEU A 125 -14.66 -9.13 -3.29
N ILE A 126 -13.61 -8.31 -3.18
CA ILE A 126 -12.53 -8.26 -4.19
C ILE A 126 -11.81 -9.61 -4.26
N ASN A 127 -11.47 -10.19 -3.10
CA ASN A 127 -10.80 -11.48 -3.03
C ASN A 127 -11.67 -12.61 -3.60
N GLU A 128 -12.96 -12.58 -3.35
CA GLU A 128 -13.91 -13.54 -3.92
C GLU A 128 -13.94 -13.45 -5.44
N ARG A 129 -14.08 -12.25 -6.01
CA ARG A 129 -14.03 -12.03 -7.46
C ARG A 129 -12.71 -12.49 -8.08
N ILE A 130 -11.58 -12.27 -7.40
CA ILE A 130 -10.27 -12.75 -7.86
C ILE A 130 -10.25 -14.28 -7.86
N ARG A 131 -10.73 -14.93 -6.80
CA ARG A 131 -10.80 -16.41 -6.72
C ARG A 131 -11.67 -17.00 -7.84
N GLU A 132 -12.84 -16.41 -8.09
CA GLU A 132 -13.73 -16.81 -9.18
C GLU A 132 -13.07 -16.61 -10.54
N GLY A 133 -12.42 -15.47 -10.76
CA GLY A 133 -11.66 -15.17 -11.99
C GLY A 133 -10.53 -16.16 -12.23
N VAL A 134 -9.75 -16.48 -11.19
CA VAL A 134 -8.68 -17.48 -11.25
C VAL A 134 -9.25 -18.88 -11.56
N ALA A 135 -10.31 -19.29 -10.87
CA ALA A 135 -10.96 -20.57 -11.10
C ALA A 135 -11.52 -20.70 -12.53
N SER A 136 -12.16 -19.65 -13.04
CA SER A 136 -12.65 -19.58 -14.43
C SER A 136 -11.51 -19.68 -15.45
N ALA A 137 -10.41 -18.95 -15.23
CA ALA A 137 -9.25 -18.99 -16.11
C ALA A 137 -8.52 -20.34 -16.08
N GLN A 138 -8.45 -20.99 -14.91
CA GLN A 138 -7.91 -22.36 -14.78
C GLN A 138 -8.75 -23.38 -15.58
N LYS A 139 -10.08 -23.29 -15.51
CA LYS A 139 -10.99 -24.12 -16.33
C LYS A 139 -10.78 -23.91 -17.83
N LYS A 140 -10.36 -22.71 -18.27
CA LYS A 140 -10.00 -22.38 -19.66
C LYS A 140 -8.57 -22.80 -20.03
N GLY A 141 -7.84 -23.47 -19.13
CA GLY A 141 -6.47 -23.92 -19.37
C GLY A 141 -5.40 -22.82 -19.29
N ILE A 142 -5.75 -21.62 -18.80
CA ILE A 142 -4.80 -20.52 -18.63
C ILE A 142 -3.85 -20.88 -17.49
N LYS A 143 -2.56 -20.94 -17.79
CA LYS A 143 -1.51 -21.18 -16.80
C LYS A 143 -1.14 -19.87 -16.11
N PHE A 144 -1.20 -19.85 -14.77
CA PHE A 144 -0.74 -18.74 -13.96
C PHE A 144 0.73 -18.90 -13.57
N GLY A 145 1.35 -17.80 -13.24
CA GLY A 145 2.74 -17.76 -12.78
C GLY A 145 3.68 -17.11 -13.79
N ARG A 146 4.97 -17.19 -13.50
CA ARG A 146 5.99 -16.60 -14.36
C ARG A 146 6.06 -17.37 -15.69
N THR A 147 5.99 -16.65 -16.79
CA THR A 147 6.16 -17.22 -18.14
C THR A 147 7.49 -17.94 -18.23
N ALA A 148 7.48 -19.15 -18.82
CA ALA A 148 8.70 -19.89 -19.08
C ALA A 148 9.64 -19.05 -19.94
N LYS A 149 10.92 -19.00 -19.57
CA LYS A 149 11.93 -18.23 -20.33
C LYS A 149 12.29 -18.89 -21.67
N LEU A 150 12.09 -20.20 -21.78
CA LEU A 150 12.37 -20.98 -22.99
C LEU A 150 11.04 -21.50 -23.54
N SER A 151 10.87 -21.39 -24.87
CA SER A 151 9.76 -22.01 -25.59
C SER A 151 9.95 -23.54 -25.67
N PRO A 152 8.90 -24.31 -25.96
CA PRO A 152 9.03 -25.78 -26.20
C PRO A 152 10.04 -26.10 -27.29
N GLU A 153 10.10 -25.29 -28.35
CA GLU A 153 11.06 -25.44 -29.46
C GLU A 153 12.51 -25.20 -29.02
N GLN A 154 12.71 -24.17 -28.17
CA GLN A 154 14.04 -23.89 -27.61
C GLN A 154 14.49 -24.99 -26.64
N ILE A 155 13.55 -25.58 -25.88
CA ILE A 155 13.86 -26.73 -25.02
C ILE A 155 14.25 -27.94 -25.84
N GLN A 156 13.53 -28.23 -26.93
CA GLN A 156 13.87 -29.32 -27.83
C GLN A 156 15.26 -29.11 -28.46
N ARG A 157 15.53 -27.93 -28.99
CA ARG A 157 16.85 -27.54 -29.49
C ARG A 157 17.96 -27.74 -28.45
N ALA A 158 17.70 -27.37 -27.21
CA ALA A 158 18.66 -27.58 -26.12
C ALA A 158 18.94 -29.08 -25.86
N LYS A 159 17.92 -29.95 -25.97
CA LYS A 159 18.06 -31.41 -25.87
C LYS A 159 18.91 -31.97 -27.02
N ASP A 160 18.64 -31.54 -28.24
CA ASP A 160 19.37 -31.96 -29.43
C ASP A 160 20.84 -31.53 -29.37
N MET A 161 21.14 -30.32 -28.95
CA MET A 161 22.51 -29.84 -28.77
C MET A 161 23.24 -30.63 -27.67
N ALA A 162 22.58 -30.98 -26.58
CA ALA A 162 23.17 -31.79 -25.51
C ALA A 162 23.46 -33.22 -25.99
N ALA A 163 22.59 -33.82 -26.82
CA ALA A 163 22.80 -35.12 -27.43
C ALA A 163 23.98 -35.12 -28.39
N ASN A 164 24.24 -34.01 -29.09
CA ASN A 164 25.39 -33.80 -29.97
C ASN A 164 26.68 -33.41 -29.24
N GLY A 165 26.71 -33.50 -27.88
CA GLY A 165 27.92 -33.29 -27.08
C GLY A 165 28.26 -31.84 -26.76
N VAL A 166 27.36 -30.87 -27.05
CA VAL A 166 27.54 -29.47 -26.70
C VAL A 166 27.43 -29.31 -25.20
N THR A 167 28.31 -28.52 -24.58
CA THR A 167 28.29 -28.34 -23.11
C THR A 167 27.09 -27.53 -22.67
N LYS A 168 26.53 -27.88 -21.51
CA LYS A 168 25.38 -27.12 -20.92
C LYS A 168 25.69 -25.66 -20.69
N LYS A 169 26.98 -25.30 -20.59
CA LYS A 169 27.42 -23.89 -20.49
C LYS A 169 27.19 -23.17 -21.84
N ASP A 170 27.58 -23.77 -22.92
CA ASP A 170 27.46 -23.15 -24.25
C ASP A 170 26.02 -23.11 -24.72
N ILE A 171 25.21 -24.15 -24.41
CA ILE A 171 23.76 -24.16 -24.65
C ILE A 171 23.07 -23.00 -23.89
N ALA A 172 23.42 -22.80 -22.63
CA ALA A 172 22.83 -21.71 -21.84
C ALA A 172 23.21 -20.32 -22.38
N LEU A 173 24.46 -20.19 -22.90
CA LEU A 173 24.94 -18.98 -23.54
C LEU A 173 24.17 -18.69 -24.84
N GLU A 174 24.05 -19.70 -25.71
CA GLU A 174 23.34 -19.58 -26.99
C GLU A 174 21.87 -19.24 -26.85
N LEU A 175 21.19 -19.82 -25.85
CA LEU A 175 19.78 -19.54 -25.56
C LEU A 175 19.56 -18.30 -24.67
N ASN A 176 20.63 -17.58 -24.33
CA ASN A 176 20.61 -16.37 -23.47
C ASN A 176 19.88 -16.59 -22.17
N VAL A 177 20.12 -17.70 -21.48
CA VAL A 177 19.55 -18.02 -20.16
C VAL A 177 20.63 -18.42 -19.18
N SER A 178 20.31 -18.31 -17.89
CA SER A 178 21.21 -18.82 -16.85
C SER A 178 21.26 -20.37 -16.84
N ARG A 179 22.39 -20.95 -16.46
CA ARG A 179 22.54 -22.42 -16.32
C ARG A 179 21.43 -23.04 -15.45
N PRO A 180 21.06 -22.46 -14.25
CA PRO A 180 19.94 -22.99 -13.48
C PRO A 180 18.61 -22.98 -14.24
N THR A 181 18.36 -21.94 -15.06
CA THR A 181 17.14 -21.88 -15.91
C THR A 181 17.11 -22.97 -16.94
N LEU A 182 18.24 -23.24 -17.58
CA LEU A 182 18.37 -24.36 -18.56
C LEU A 182 18.12 -25.71 -17.88
N TYR A 183 18.76 -25.98 -16.75
CA TYR A 183 18.56 -27.22 -15.99
C TYR A 183 17.09 -27.40 -15.58
N ALA A 184 16.46 -26.36 -15.06
CA ALA A 184 15.05 -26.42 -14.68
C ALA A 184 14.12 -26.65 -15.87
N ALA A 185 14.47 -26.16 -17.06
CA ALA A 185 13.68 -26.38 -18.27
C ALA A 185 13.86 -27.81 -18.83
N LEU A 186 15.06 -28.35 -18.81
CA LEU A 186 15.33 -29.74 -19.27
C LEU A 186 14.67 -30.77 -18.34
N ASN A 187 14.69 -30.56 -17.02
CA ASN A 187 14.09 -31.48 -16.03
C ASN A 187 12.56 -31.42 -15.97
N ARG A 188 11.92 -30.37 -16.49
CA ARG A 188 10.43 -30.25 -16.54
C ARG A 188 9.84 -30.92 -17.78
N ALA A 189 10.65 -31.30 -18.73
CA ALA A 189 10.23 -31.84 -20.01
C ALA A 189 10.31 -33.40 -20.09
N ASP A 190 10.63 -34.03 -18.95
CA ASP A 190 10.47 -35.45 -18.66
C ASP A 190 9.21 -35.62 -17.79
#